data_0c853cd5927ea13aa40396930ca0f91d
#
_entry.id   0c853cd5927ea13aa40396930ca0f91d
#
_cell.length_a   1.000
_cell.length_b   1.000
_cell.length_c   1.000
_cell.angle_alpha   90.00
_cell.angle_beta   90.00
_cell.angle_gamma   90.00
#
_symmetry.space_group_name_H-M   'P 1'
#
loop_
_entity.id
_entity.type
_entity.pdbx_description
1 polymer ?
#
loop_
_entity_poly.entity_id
_entity_poly.type
_entity_poly.pdbx_seq_one_letter_code
_entity_poly.pdbx_strand_id
1 'polypeptide(L)'
;RKIEAALLASGFSEEDVAVVPSWLLNQTITKDTKVIGITTHDPLGLGPASTTFSQLGGKETYTSIYFRRLISTPKIRDYGVKVIVGGSGSWQLTDERIMAKLGIDSVVIGEGEITAVDLVRKAVAGEKLPMVVQGEVVPLEQIPQIRNPTLNGLVEIARGCGRGCRFCT
;
A
#
# COMPACT_ATOMS: atom_id res chain seq x y z
N ARG A 1 8.81 -4.09 1.91
CA ARG A 1 9.89 -4.23 2.91
C ARG A 1 10.16 -2.94 3.70
N LYS A 2 10.06 -1.74 3.10
CA LYS A 2 10.27 -0.48 3.85
C LYS A 2 9.25 -0.30 4.97
N ILE A 3 7.97 -0.53 4.70
CA ILE A 3 6.91 -0.42 5.71
C ILE A 3 7.08 -1.50 6.79
N GLU A 4 7.45 -2.73 6.43
CA GLU A 4 7.83 -3.76 7.41
C GLU A 4 8.95 -3.26 8.33
N ALA A 5 10.03 -2.74 7.75
CA ALA A 5 11.15 -2.21 8.53
C ALA A 5 10.74 -1.05 9.44
N ALA A 6 9.84 -0.16 8.98
CA ALA A 6 9.31 0.94 9.77
C ALA A 6 8.46 0.44 10.96
N LEU A 7 7.60 -0.55 10.75
CA LEU A 7 6.82 -1.18 11.82
C LEU A 7 7.72 -1.82 12.87
N LEU A 8 8.69 -2.63 12.44
CA LEU A 8 9.65 -3.29 13.34
C LEU A 8 10.50 -2.27 14.12
N ALA A 9 10.96 -1.20 13.46
CA ALA A 9 11.70 -0.12 14.13
C ALA A 9 10.85 0.65 15.13
N SER A 10 9.53 0.64 14.95
CA SER A 10 8.55 1.31 15.82
C SER A 10 8.03 0.43 16.96
N GLY A 11 8.60 -0.78 17.16
CA GLY A 11 8.31 -1.65 18.28
C GLY A 11 7.27 -2.75 18.01
N PHE A 12 6.81 -2.94 16.78
CA PHE A 12 6.03 -4.13 16.43
C PHE A 12 6.94 -5.37 16.45
N SER A 13 6.40 -6.50 16.90
CA SER A 13 7.13 -7.78 16.92
C SER A 13 7.28 -8.36 15.50
N GLU A 14 8.36 -9.10 15.26
CA GLU A 14 8.53 -9.87 14.01
C GLU A 14 7.43 -10.95 13.84
N GLU A 15 6.83 -11.41 14.93
CA GLU A 15 5.71 -12.36 14.90
C GLU A 15 4.40 -11.70 14.44
N ASP A 16 4.26 -10.38 14.60
CA ASP A 16 3.06 -9.63 14.27
C ASP A 16 3.08 -9.04 12.85
N VAL A 17 4.24 -9.02 12.20
CA VAL A 17 4.43 -8.38 10.89
C VAL A 17 4.95 -9.35 9.86
N ALA A 18 4.20 -9.53 8.78
CA ALA A 18 4.61 -10.39 7.68
C ALA A 18 4.47 -9.69 6.33
N VAL A 19 5.46 -9.86 5.45
CA VAL A 19 5.35 -9.49 4.03
C VAL A 19 5.16 -10.75 3.21
N VAL A 20 4.01 -10.87 2.60
CA VAL A 20 3.60 -12.05 1.86
C VAL A 20 3.35 -11.74 0.38
N PRO A 21 3.68 -12.65 -0.53
CA PRO A 21 3.30 -12.51 -1.93
C PRO A 21 1.77 -12.62 -2.08
N SER A 22 1.24 -11.95 -3.09
CA SER A 22 -0.22 -11.82 -3.30
C SER A 22 -0.96 -13.16 -3.37
N TRP A 23 -0.35 -14.19 -3.94
CA TRP A 23 -0.96 -15.53 -4.07
C TRP A 23 -1.06 -16.31 -2.75
N LEU A 24 -0.32 -15.92 -1.72
CA LEU A 24 -0.40 -16.51 -0.39
C LEU A 24 -1.31 -15.72 0.56
N LEU A 25 -1.76 -14.53 0.17
CA LEU A 25 -2.50 -13.62 1.05
C LEU A 25 -3.70 -14.31 1.72
N ASN A 26 -4.55 -14.99 0.95
CA ASN A 26 -5.72 -15.65 1.51
C ASN A 26 -5.38 -16.79 2.51
N GLN A 27 -4.23 -17.41 2.37
CA GLN A 27 -3.78 -18.48 3.29
C GLN A 27 -3.19 -17.88 4.57
N THR A 28 -2.54 -16.72 4.46
CA THR A 28 -1.87 -16.04 5.58
C THR A 28 -2.84 -15.31 6.50
N ILE A 29 -3.95 -14.77 5.97
CA ILE A 29 -4.94 -14.06 6.77
C ILE A 29 -5.60 -15.04 7.76
N THR A 30 -5.57 -14.67 9.04
CA THR A 30 -6.25 -15.36 10.15
C THR A 30 -7.28 -14.44 10.81
N LYS A 31 -8.02 -14.94 11.78
CA LYS A 31 -8.96 -14.15 12.60
C LYS A 31 -8.25 -13.09 13.44
N ASP A 32 -6.96 -13.26 13.69
CA ASP A 32 -6.15 -12.32 14.47
C ASP A 32 -5.54 -11.22 13.61
N THR A 33 -5.59 -11.35 12.27
CA THR A 33 -5.10 -10.33 11.35
C THR A 33 -5.94 -9.05 11.48
N LYS A 34 -5.32 -7.96 11.87
CA LYS A 34 -5.98 -6.66 12.08
C LYS A 34 -5.90 -5.76 10.85
N VAL A 35 -4.76 -5.78 10.15
CA VAL A 35 -4.45 -4.84 9.08
C VAL A 35 -3.79 -5.54 7.91
N ILE A 36 -4.16 -5.13 6.71
CA ILE A 36 -3.45 -5.45 5.47
C ILE A 36 -2.97 -4.14 4.83
N GLY A 37 -1.65 -4.03 4.65
CA GLY A 37 -1.03 -2.99 3.86
C GLY A 37 -0.79 -3.44 2.43
N ILE A 38 -1.27 -2.70 1.45
CA ILE A 38 -1.07 -2.98 0.03
C ILE A 38 -0.29 -1.83 -0.60
N THR A 39 0.82 -2.14 -1.26
CA THR A 39 1.51 -1.17 -2.10
C THR A 39 1.11 -1.37 -3.55
N THR A 40 0.80 -0.28 -4.25
CA THR A 40 0.34 -0.33 -5.63
C THR A 40 1.01 0.73 -6.50
N HIS A 41 1.16 0.42 -7.78
CA HIS A 41 1.74 1.34 -8.76
C HIS A 41 0.67 1.91 -9.71
N ASP A 42 -0.29 1.10 -10.15
CA ASP A 42 -1.33 1.52 -11.10
C ASP A 42 -2.62 0.71 -10.89
N PRO A 43 -3.33 0.93 -9.76
CA PRO A 43 -4.43 0.08 -9.32
C PRO A 43 -5.68 0.16 -10.19
N LEU A 44 -5.90 1.28 -10.87
CA LEU A 44 -7.05 1.49 -11.76
C LEU A 44 -6.67 1.56 -13.24
N GLY A 45 -5.39 1.42 -13.58
CA GLY A 45 -4.93 1.52 -14.97
C GLY A 45 -4.96 2.95 -15.51
N LEU A 46 -4.81 3.96 -14.64
CA LEU A 46 -4.84 5.38 -15.00
C LEU A 46 -3.44 5.97 -15.23
N GLY A 47 -2.39 5.17 -15.10
CA GLY A 47 -1.04 5.59 -15.43
C GLY A 47 -0.89 5.94 -16.92
N PRO A 48 0.04 6.83 -17.30
CA PRO A 48 0.20 7.31 -18.69
C PRO A 48 0.36 6.19 -19.72
N ALA A 49 1.18 5.16 -19.43
CA ALA A 49 1.34 4.01 -20.29
C ALA A 49 0.06 3.16 -20.37
N SER A 50 -0.57 2.92 -19.22
CA SER A 50 -1.78 2.11 -19.13
C SER A 50 -2.94 2.73 -19.87
N THR A 51 -3.19 4.04 -19.72
CA THR A 51 -4.25 4.74 -20.46
C THR A 51 -4.01 4.72 -21.96
N THR A 52 -2.77 4.90 -22.41
CA THR A 52 -2.42 4.83 -23.83
C THR A 52 -2.72 3.46 -24.42
N PHE A 53 -2.24 2.39 -23.79
CA PHE A 53 -2.39 1.04 -24.34
C PHE A 53 -3.79 0.46 -24.14
N SER A 54 -4.46 0.74 -23.03
CA SER A 54 -5.82 0.24 -22.79
C SER A 54 -6.85 0.94 -23.69
N GLN A 55 -6.71 2.23 -23.95
CA GLN A 55 -7.60 2.95 -24.88
C GLN A 55 -7.47 2.44 -26.30
N LEU A 56 -6.27 2.16 -26.78
CA LEU A 56 -6.03 1.61 -28.11
C LEU A 56 -6.52 0.16 -28.24
N GLY A 57 -6.45 -0.63 -27.17
CA GLY A 57 -6.80 -2.05 -27.18
C GLY A 57 -8.19 -2.39 -26.65
N GLY A 58 -8.91 -1.44 -26.07
CA GLY A 58 -10.22 -1.66 -25.44
C GLY A 58 -10.18 -2.68 -24.28
N LYS A 59 -9.00 -2.96 -23.72
CA LYS A 59 -8.79 -3.97 -22.67
C LYS A 59 -8.34 -3.31 -21.39
N GLU A 60 -8.77 -3.90 -20.29
CA GLU A 60 -8.32 -3.49 -18.97
C GLU A 60 -6.85 -3.86 -18.73
N THR A 61 -6.14 -3.04 -17.96
CA THR A 61 -4.74 -3.29 -17.64
C THR A 61 -4.59 -4.46 -16.68
N TYR A 62 -3.52 -5.21 -16.85
CA TYR A 62 -3.19 -6.35 -16.00
C TYR A 62 -3.03 -5.94 -14.52
N THR A 63 -2.42 -4.77 -14.27
CA THR A 63 -2.23 -4.21 -12.93
C THR A 63 -3.56 -3.96 -12.23
N SER A 64 -4.56 -3.41 -12.92
CA SER A 64 -5.87 -3.14 -12.33
C SER A 64 -6.66 -4.43 -12.05
N ILE A 65 -6.56 -5.41 -12.96
CA ILE A 65 -7.17 -6.73 -12.74
C ILE A 65 -6.57 -7.40 -11.50
N TYR A 66 -5.23 -7.37 -11.39
CA TYR A 66 -4.52 -7.97 -10.26
C TYR A 66 -4.84 -7.27 -8.94
N PHE A 67 -4.83 -5.93 -8.93
CA PHE A 67 -5.17 -5.16 -7.75
C PHE A 67 -6.58 -5.49 -7.24
N ARG A 68 -7.57 -5.54 -8.15
CA ARG A 68 -8.94 -5.92 -7.75
C ARG A 68 -9.04 -7.34 -7.22
N ARG A 69 -8.34 -8.30 -7.82
CA ARG A 69 -8.29 -9.67 -7.30
C ARG A 69 -7.70 -9.72 -5.89
N LEU A 70 -6.62 -8.98 -5.66
CA LEU A 70 -5.94 -8.93 -4.38
C LEU A 70 -6.86 -8.37 -3.29
N ILE A 71 -7.47 -7.21 -3.54
CA ILE A 71 -8.33 -6.54 -2.55
C ILE A 71 -9.66 -7.26 -2.33
N SER A 72 -10.09 -8.08 -3.30
CA SER A 72 -11.29 -8.93 -3.19
C SER A 72 -11.03 -10.27 -2.50
N THR A 73 -9.87 -10.47 -1.87
CA THR A 73 -9.57 -11.67 -1.10
C THR A 73 -10.62 -11.88 -0.02
N PRO A 74 -11.34 -13.04 0.00
CA PRO A 74 -12.53 -13.23 0.83
C PRO A 74 -12.31 -12.98 2.31
N LYS A 75 -11.21 -13.48 2.87
CA LYS A 75 -10.90 -13.33 4.31
C LYS A 75 -10.70 -11.88 4.77
N ILE A 76 -10.39 -10.95 3.88
CA ILE A 76 -10.33 -9.52 4.22
C ILE A 76 -11.69 -9.06 4.74
N ARG A 77 -12.76 -9.41 4.02
CA ARG A 77 -14.13 -9.07 4.40
C ARG A 77 -14.63 -9.93 5.55
N ASP A 78 -14.42 -11.26 5.46
CA ASP A 78 -14.97 -12.23 6.40
C ASP A 78 -14.46 -12.00 7.83
N TYR A 79 -13.24 -11.49 7.97
CA TYR A 79 -12.63 -11.22 9.28
C TYR A 79 -12.58 -9.73 9.64
N GLY A 80 -13.14 -8.84 8.81
CA GLY A 80 -13.20 -7.41 9.08
C GLY A 80 -11.81 -6.75 9.14
N VAL A 81 -10.86 -7.26 8.35
CA VAL A 81 -9.48 -6.76 8.32
C VAL A 81 -9.43 -5.36 7.73
N LYS A 82 -8.72 -4.44 8.38
CA LYS A 82 -8.53 -3.08 7.87
C LYS A 82 -7.57 -3.07 6.68
N VAL A 83 -7.94 -2.33 5.63
CA VAL A 83 -7.16 -2.23 4.39
C VAL A 83 -6.58 -0.83 4.25
N ILE A 84 -5.25 -0.75 4.27
CA ILE A 84 -4.48 0.48 4.04
C ILE A 84 -3.74 0.33 2.71
N VAL A 85 -3.91 1.29 1.80
CA VAL A 85 -3.26 1.26 0.49
C VAL A 85 -2.32 2.44 0.34
N GLY A 86 -1.11 2.18 -0.16
CA GLY A 86 -0.10 3.19 -0.46
C GLY A 86 0.66 2.86 -1.75
N GLY A 87 1.77 3.55 -1.97
CA GLY A 87 2.62 3.40 -3.15
C GLY A 87 2.31 4.44 -4.24
N SER A 88 3.12 4.46 -5.29
CA SER A 88 3.09 5.50 -6.33
C SER A 88 1.77 5.63 -7.10
N GLY A 89 0.92 4.61 -7.09
CA GLY A 89 -0.40 4.62 -7.73
C GLY A 89 -1.56 4.96 -6.79
N SER A 90 -1.32 5.21 -5.51
CA SER A 90 -2.37 5.41 -4.50
C SER A 90 -3.25 6.64 -4.78
N TRP A 91 -2.74 7.64 -5.50
CA TRP A 91 -3.51 8.82 -5.93
C TRP A 91 -4.76 8.48 -6.74
N GLN A 92 -4.79 7.33 -7.41
CA GLN A 92 -5.94 6.85 -8.18
C GLN A 92 -7.12 6.42 -7.29
N LEU A 93 -6.89 6.22 -6.00
CA LEU A 93 -7.85 5.62 -5.06
C LEU A 93 -8.45 6.62 -4.07
N THR A 94 -8.28 7.91 -4.30
CA THR A 94 -8.71 8.98 -3.35
C THR A 94 -10.20 9.31 -3.40
N ASP A 95 -10.94 8.82 -4.38
CA ASP A 95 -12.40 9.00 -4.45
C ASP A 95 -13.11 8.09 -3.44
N GLU A 96 -13.92 8.68 -2.56
CA GLU A 96 -14.63 7.96 -1.49
C GLU A 96 -15.50 6.81 -2.01
N ARG A 97 -16.12 6.97 -3.18
CA ARG A 97 -16.95 5.92 -3.78
C ARG A 97 -16.12 4.75 -4.27
N ILE A 98 -14.92 5.03 -4.79
CA ILE A 98 -13.97 4.00 -5.20
C ILE A 98 -13.47 3.25 -3.97
N MET A 99 -13.09 3.97 -2.92
CA MET A 99 -12.63 3.36 -1.66
C MET A 99 -13.72 2.46 -1.06
N ALA A 100 -14.94 2.96 -0.94
CA ALA A 100 -16.07 2.19 -0.42
C ALA A 100 -16.37 0.94 -1.26
N LYS A 101 -16.36 1.06 -2.60
CA LYS A 101 -16.58 -0.06 -3.53
C LYS A 101 -15.51 -1.14 -3.39
N LEU A 102 -14.25 -0.75 -3.14
CA LEU A 102 -13.12 -1.66 -3.03
C LEU A 102 -12.87 -2.14 -1.59
N GLY A 103 -13.56 -1.57 -0.60
CA GLY A 103 -13.35 -1.91 0.81
C GLY A 103 -12.02 -1.40 1.36
N ILE A 104 -11.58 -0.23 0.92
CA ILE A 104 -10.35 0.44 1.38
C ILE A 104 -10.70 1.34 2.57
N ASP A 105 -10.02 1.14 3.70
CA ASP A 105 -10.22 1.97 4.89
C ASP A 105 -9.38 3.25 4.89
N SER A 106 -8.17 3.19 4.32
CA SER A 106 -7.28 4.36 4.25
C SER A 106 -6.34 4.31 3.04
N VAL A 107 -6.06 5.47 2.45
CA VAL A 107 -5.11 5.66 1.35
C VAL A 107 -4.02 6.62 1.80
N VAL A 108 -2.76 6.21 1.63
CA VAL A 108 -1.57 7.05 1.89
C VAL A 108 -1.00 7.55 0.58
N ILE A 109 -0.89 8.86 0.43
CA ILE A 109 -0.27 9.52 -0.72
C ILE A 109 1.14 9.98 -0.32
N GLY A 110 2.15 9.63 -1.10
CA GLY A 110 3.54 9.97 -0.82
C GLY A 110 4.26 8.93 0.03
N GLU A 111 5.17 9.39 0.89
CA GLU A 111 6.01 8.51 1.72
C GLU A 111 5.21 7.89 2.86
N GLY A 112 5.41 6.61 3.10
CA GLY A 112 4.55 5.85 4.02
C GLY A 112 5.22 5.42 5.33
N GLU A 113 6.52 5.60 5.50
CA GLU A 113 7.26 4.98 6.60
C GLU A 113 6.82 5.47 7.98
N ILE A 114 6.47 6.75 8.13
CA ILE A 114 5.93 7.32 9.37
C ILE A 114 4.42 7.12 9.39
N THR A 115 3.74 7.59 8.38
CA THR A 115 2.28 7.63 8.29
C THR A 115 1.64 6.24 8.36
N ALA A 116 2.22 5.23 7.69
CA ALA A 116 1.67 3.88 7.76
C ALA A 116 1.80 3.26 9.15
N VAL A 117 2.86 3.56 9.90
CA VAL A 117 3.01 3.10 11.29
C VAL A 117 1.88 3.63 12.17
N ASP A 118 1.57 4.93 12.05
CA ASP A 118 0.48 5.55 12.83
C ASP A 118 -0.89 4.97 12.46
N LEU A 119 -1.14 4.77 11.16
CA LEU A 119 -2.38 4.15 10.69
C LEU A 119 -2.53 2.71 11.18
N VAL A 120 -1.45 1.93 11.17
CA VAL A 120 -1.47 0.56 11.69
C VAL A 120 -1.75 0.56 13.19
N ARG A 121 -1.12 1.44 13.97
CA ARG A 121 -1.41 1.57 15.42
C ARG A 121 -2.87 1.90 15.67
N LYS A 122 -3.44 2.87 14.97
CA LYS A 122 -4.86 3.23 15.07
C LYS A 122 -5.76 2.05 14.70
N ALA A 123 -5.45 1.37 13.61
CA ALA A 123 -6.23 0.21 13.18
C ALA A 123 -6.20 -0.94 14.21
N VAL A 124 -5.03 -1.24 14.79
CA VAL A 124 -4.88 -2.24 15.85
C VAL A 124 -5.63 -1.84 17.11
N ALA A 125 -5.65 -0.54 17.44
CA ALA A 125 -6.43 0.01 18.56
C ALA A 125 -7.95 0.04 18.28
N GLY A 126 -8.40 -0.31 17.08
CA GLY A 126 -9.81 -0.25 16.70
C GLY A 126 -10.33 1.15 16.41
N GLU A 127 -9.44 2.11 16.24
CA GLU A 127 -9.80 3.50 15.94
C GLU A 127 -10.26 3.66 14.48
N LYS A 128 -11.05 4.70 14.25
CA LYS A 128 -11.46 5.09 12.90
C LYS A 128 -10.27 5.65 12.14
N LEU A 129 -9.98 5.09 10.96
CA LEU A 129 -8.93 5.59 10.09
C LEU A 129 -9.41 6.79 9.26
N PRO A 130 -8.56 7.80 9.02
CA PRO A 130 -8.81 8.83 8.02
C PRO A 130 -8.80 8.18 6.63
N MET A 131 -9.69 8.62 5.74
CA MET A 131 -9.83 8.00 4.41
C MET A 131 -8.60 8.25 3.53
N VAL A 132 -8.12 9.48 3.46
CA VAL A 132 -6.93 9.86 2.67
C VAL A 132 -5.97 10.63 3.57
N VAL A 133 -4.71 10.24 3.54
CA VAL A 133 -3.65 10.87 4.34
C VAL A 133 -2.48 11.21 3.44
N GLN A 134 -1.98 12.44 3.56
CA GLN A 134 -0.72 12.81 2.96
C GLN A 134 0.41 12.24 3.82
N GLY A 135 1.29 11.45 3.21
CA GLY A 135 2.47 10.89 3.87
C GLY A 135 3.48 11.97 4.23
N GLU A 136 4.10 11.81 5.37
CA GLU A 136 5.16 12.71 5.81
C GLU A 136 6.47 12.39 5.09
N VAL A 137 7.19 13.43 4.69
CA VAL A 137 8.54 13.27 4.13
C VAL A 137 9.46 12.74 5.23
N VAL A 138 10.13 11.63 4.96
CA VAL A 138 11.00 10.97 5.93
C VAL A 138 12.41 11.54 5.82
N PRO A 139 12.96 12.14 6.87
CA PRO A 139 14.37 12.53 6.89
C PRO A 139 15.28 11.35 6.59
N LEU A 140 16.38 11.59 5.86
CA LEU A 140 17.27 10.53 5.39
C LEU A 140 17.73 9.58 6.52
N GLU A 141 18.02 10.17 7.68
CA GLU A 141 18.50 9.48 8.86
C GLU A 141 17.43 8.61 9.53
N GLN A 142 16.15 8.88 9.23
CA GLN A 142 15.00 8.15 9.76
C GLN A 142 14.48 7.09 8.82
N ILE A 143 15.03 6.97 7.61
CA ILE A 143 14.64 5.91 6.68
C ILE A 143 15.03 4.55 7.28
N PRO A 144 14.07 3.67 7.56
CA PRO A 144 14.36 2.41 8.23
C PRO A 144 15.19 1.48 7.34
N GLN A 145 16.18 0.82 7.95
CA GLN A 145 16.96 -0.20 7.27
C GLN A 145 16.11 -1.46 7.05
N ILE A 146 16.10 -1.94 5.82
CA ILE A 146 15.46 -3.21 5.47
C ILE A 146 16.27 -4.35 6.07
N ARG A 147 15.62 -5.20 6.89
CA ARG A 147 16.25 -6.34 7.57
C ARG A 147 16.08 -7.64 6.81
N ASN A 148 14.96 -7.79 6.14
CA ASN A 148 14.59 -9.03 5.46
C ASN A 148 14.85 -8.95 3.95
N PRO A 149 15.06 -10.09 3.27
CA PRO A 149 15.33 -10.13 1.83
C PRO A 149 14.25 -9.39 1.02
N THR A 150 14.68 -8.58 0.07
CA THR A 150 13.80 -7.95 -0.92
C THR A 150 13.67 -8.82 -2.16
N LEU A 151 12.61 -8.61 -2.92
CA LEU A 151 12.45 -9.26 -4.22
C LEU A 151 13.63 -8.88 -5.12
N ASN A 152 14.31 -9.85 -5.69
CA ASN A 152 15.49 -9.66 -6.54
C ASN A 152 16.65 -8.86 -5.90
N GLY A 153 16.73 -8.80 -4.58
CA GLY A 153 17.78 -8.06 -3.89
C GLY A 153 17.74 -6.54 -4.08
N LEU A 154 16.55 -5.98 -4.37
CA LEU A 154 16.39 -4.54 -4.59
C LEU A 154 16.73 -3.74 -3.34
N VAL A 155 17.50 -2.66 -3.52
CA VAL A 155 17.81 -1.65 -2.50
C VAL A 155 17.44 -0.27 -3.02
N GLU A 156 16.99 0.61 -2.13
CA GLU A 156 16.73 1.99 -2.47
C GLU A 156 18.03 2.80 -2.39
N ILE A 157 18.42 3.44 -3.49
CA ILE A 157 19.63 4.26 -3.58
C ILE A 157 19.33 5.75 -3.76
N ALA A 158 18.10 6.09 -4.17
CA ALA A 158 17.65 7.47 -4.33
C ALA A 158 16.13 7.53 -4.21
N ARG A 159 15.61 8.65 -3.73
CA ARG A 159 14.19 8.93 -3.61
C ARG A 159 13.87 10.27 -4.27
N GLY A 160 13.07 10.23 -5.34
CA GLY A 160 12.79 11.38 -6.18
C GLY A 160 14.02 11.82 -7.01
N CYS A 161 13.83 12.78 -7.88
CA CYS A 161 14.90 13.34 -8.73
C CYS A 161 15.17 14.83 -8.45
N GLY A 162 14.42 15.46 -7.54
CA GLY A 162 14.56 16.86 -7.16
C GLY A 162 14.17 17.90 -8.22
N ARG A 163 13.62 17.49 -9.37
CA ARG A 163 13.31 18.40 -10.49
C ARG A 163 12.04 19.21 -10.31
N GLY A 164 11.13 18.84 -9.41
CA GLY A 164 9.89 19.56 -9.13
C GLY A 164 8.95 19.68 -10.35
N CYS A 165 8.90 18.71 -11.23
CA CYS A 165 8.03 18.74 -12.40
C CYS A 165 6.57 18.81 -12.00
N ARG A 166 5.76 19.67 -12.65
CA ARG A 166 4.34 19.90 -12.31
C ARG A 166 3.45 18.65 -12.48
N PHE A 167 3.88 17.67 -13.25
CA PHE A 167 3.17 16.40 -13.47
C PHE A 167 3.70 15.24 -12.61
N CYS A 168 4.64 15.52 -11.72
CA CYS A 168 5.18 14.52 -10.80
C CYS A 168 4.30 14.45 -9.56
N THR A 169 3.80 13.25 -9.25
CA THR A 169 3.01 12.94 -8.05
C THR A 169 3.88 12.24 -7.02
#